data_1cdb4a278e4539d04a17a1be665db02f
#
_entry.id   1cdb4a278e4539d04a17a1be665db02f
#
_cell.length_a   1.000
_cell.length_b   1.000
_cell.length_c   1.000
_cell.angle_alpha   90.00
_cell.angle_beta   90.00
_cell.angle_gamma   90.00
#
_symmetry.space_group_name_H-M   'P 1'
#
loop_
_entity.id
_entity.type
_entity.pdbx_description
1 polymer ?
#
loop_
_entity_poly.entity_id
_entity_poly.type
_entity_poly.pdbx_seq_one_letter_code
_entity_poly.pdbx_strand_id
1 'polypeptide(L)'
;MPLRLDGIHARGANAGMRTVRRLALLGVLLLAACAERPASADASPPRPQQAGQPLDPLATATRMATIRGAAVMGDQDAVRRQMDAVTHDLQRAMRLPDPARRIPAEPARQLAAAVAGVSSAAWVDPANLLAMVDGAQYRDHATIDRICLALEPLGDTLWVTVHLQDRQARGGEDLDILSRNCQLPPDQSAFGQRQRRMNMVEPAVRTAHRATTAKMRDAQARKAEDDRANAEALRNIPEM
;
A
#
# COMPACT_ATOMS: atom_id res chain seq x y z
N MET A 1 89.01 -38.01 9.43
CA MET A 1 89.09 -36.51 9.37
C MET A 1 87.71 -36.01 9.10
N PRO A 2 87.06 -35.34 10.07
CA PRO A 2 85.73 -34.77 9.89
C PRO A 2 85.81 -33.29 9.53
N LEU A 3 85.10 -32.85 8.55
CA LEU A 3 84.87 -31.45 8.24
C LEU A 3 83.60 -30.94 8.91
N ARG A 4 83.83 -29.99 9.82
CA ARG A 4 82.78 -29.15 10.42
C ARG A 4 82.27 -28.17 9.37
N LEU A 5 80.94 -27.99 9.28
CA LEU A 5 80.30 -26.84 8.67
C LEU A 5 79.38 -26.18 9.69
N ASP A 6 79.81 -25.02 10.13
CA ASP A 6 79.14 -24.13 11.06
C ASP A 6 77.95 -23.38 10.35
N GLY A 7 76.97 -23.30 11.09
CA GLY A 7 75.91 -22.29 11.28
C GLY A 7 75.65 -21.19 10.19
N ILE A 8 74.48 -21.25 9.55
CA ILE A 8 73.91 -20.09 8.97
C ILE A 8 72.58 -19.79 9.71
N HIS A 9 72.57 -18.65 10.39
CA HIS A 9 71.46 -18.13 11.18
C HIS A 9 70.25 -17.79 10.29
N ALA A 10 69.15 -18.48 10.53
CA ALA A 10 67.82 -18.08 10.08
C ALA A 10 67.29 -16.94 10.97
N ARG A 11 67.63 -15.70 10.63
CA ARG A 11 66.95 -14.48 11.16
C ARG A 11 66.35 -13.69 9.99
N GLY A 12 65.07 -13.89 9.72
CA GLY A 12 64.40 -13.09 8.69
C GLY A 12 62.92 -13.36 8.42
N ALA A 13 62.35 -14.47 8.97
CA ALA A 13 61.02 -14.91 8.58
C ALA A 13 59.84 -14.31 9.39
N ASN A 14 60.10 -13.55 10.48
CA ASN A 14 59.02 -13.12 11.39
C ASN A 14 58.50 -11.68 11.18
N ALA A 15 59.16 -10.85 10.38
CA ALA A 15 58.74 -9.47 10.13
C ALA A 15 57.60 -9.38 9.08
N GLY A 16 57.65 -10.24 8.05
CA GLY A 16 56.63 -10.25 6.97
C GLY A 16 55.27 -10.77 7.43
N MET A 17 55.26 -11.74 8.33
CA MET A 17 54.03 -12.38 8.80
C MET A 17 53.18 -11.46 9.72
N ARG A 18 53.84 -10.54 10.45
CA ARG A 18 53.13 -9.56 11.32
C ARG A 18 52.50 -8.42 10.53
N THR A 19 53.07 -8.01 9.41
CA THR A 19 52.48 -6.98 8.52
C THR A 19 51.31 -7.51 7.73
N VAL A 20 51.38 -8.72 7.19
CA VAL A 20 50.24 -9.35 6.49
C VAL A 20 49.04 -9.59 7.43
N ARG A 21 49.32 -10.00 8.68
CA ARG A 21 48.28 -10.22 9.69
C ARG A 21 47.58 -8.91 10.14
N ARG A 22 48.31 -7.78 10.18
CA ARG A 22 47.76 -6.46 10.50
C ARG A 22 46.94 -5.87 9.32
N LEU A 23 47.34 -6.09 8.09
CA LEU A 23 46.59 -5.69 6.90
C LEU A 23 45.33 -6.52 6.74
N ALA A 24 45.33 -7.82 7.02
CA ALA A 24 44.14 -8.66 7.01
C ALA A 24 43.11 -8.26 8.08
N LEU A 25 43.56 -7.86 9.29
CA LEU A 25 42.69 -7.38 10.35
C LEU A 25 42.06 -6.01 10.05
N LEU A 26 42.80 -5.10 9.37
CA LEU A 26 42.24 -3.84 8.92
C LEU A 26 41.20 -4.02 7.80
N GLY A 27 41.39 -4.98 6.91
CA GLY A 27 40.40 -5.30 5.84
C GLY A 27 39.10 -5.86 6.39
N VAL A 28 39.15 -6.69 7.45
CA VAL A 28 37.95 -7.24 8.11
C VAL A 28 37.22 -6.16 8.90
N LEU A 29 37.90 -5.19 9.51
CA LEU A 29 37.26 -4.06 10.21
C LEU A 29 36.54 -3.08 9.28
N LEU A 30 37.06 -2.90 8.06
CA LEU A 30 36.39 -2.04 7.05
C LEU A 30 35.14 -2.68 6.44
N LEU A 31 35.06 -4.01 6.39
CA LEU A 31 33.85 -4.73 5.92
C LEU A 31 32.74 -4.78 6.98
N ALA A 32 33.08 -4.71 8.27
CA ALA A 32 32.10 -4.68 9.35
C ALA A 32 31.40 -3.31 9.51
N ALA A 33 31.95 -2.22 8.98
CA ALA A 33 31.37 -0.89 9.08
C ALA A 33 30.21 -0.62 8.09
N CYS A 34 29.92 -1.54 7.17
CA CYS A 34 28.79 -1.43 6.23
C CYS A 34 27.51 -2.16 6.66
N ALA A 35 27.45 -2.74 7.84
CA ALA A 35 26.39 -3.69 8.22
C ALA A 35 25.42 -3.21 9.31
N GLU A 36 25.43 -1.95 9.69
CA GLU A 36 24.37 -1.44 10.59
C GLU A 36 23.92 -0.05 10.11
N ARG A 37 22.98 -0.10 9.17
CA ARG A 37 22.06 1.04 9.01
C ARG A 37 21.15 1.01 10.23
N PRO A 38 21.18 2.02 11.12
CA PRO A 38 20.19 2.08 12.18
C PRO A 38 18.82 2.05 11.51
N ALA A 39 17.99 1.09 11.89
CA ALA A 39 16.58 1.10 11.51
C ALA A 39 16.03 2.44 11.99
N SER A 40 15.75 3.33 11.04
CA SER A 40 15.15 4.62 11.30
C SER A 40 13.84 4.36 12.04
N ALA A 41 13.70 4.88 13.26
CA ALA A 41 12.51 4.75 14.10
C ALA A 41 11.26 5.44 13.49
N ASP A 42 11.40 6.05 12.31
CA ASP A 42 10.33 6.59 11.47
C ASP A 42 10.01 5.66 10.28
N ALA A 43 9.82 4.37 10.54
CA ALA A 43 9.26 3.50 9.52
C ALA A 43 7.80 3.93 9.29
N SER A 44 7.58 4.75 8.26
CA SER A 44 6.23 5.01 7.75
C SER A 44 5.52 3.66 7.56
N PRO A 45 4.22 3.57 7.88
CA PRO A 45 3.49 2.33 7.70
C PRO A 45 3.66 1.81 6.27
N PRO A 46 3.74 0.48 6.09
CA PRO A 46 3.90 -0.10 4.77
C PRO A 46 2.78 0.39 3.86
N ARG A 47 3.13 0.80 2.65
CA ARG A 47 2.18 1.28 1.63
C ARG A 47 2.13 0.31 0.47
N PRO A 48 0.97 0.14 -0.16
CA PRO A 48 0.85 -0.64 -1.39
C PRO A 48 1.79 -0.11 -2.48
N GLN A 49 2.16 -1.00 -3.39
CA GLN A 49 2.93 -0.61 -4.57
C GLN A 49 2.18 0.46 -5.36
N GLN A 50 2.91 1.43 -5.93
CA GLN A 50 2.34 2.52 -6.72
C GLN A 50 2.56 2.26 -8.21
N ALA A 51 1.50 2.42 -9.01
CA ALA A 51 1.57 2.39 -10.46
C ALA A 51 1.49 3.81 -11.04
N GLY A 52 1.87 3.96 -12.33
CA GLY A 52 1.84 5.25 -13.01
C GLY A 52 2.97 6.19 -12.63
N GLN A 53 3.94 5.72 -11.85
CA GLN A 53 5.16 6.48 -11.57
C GLN A 53 6.14 6.33 -12.74
N PRO A 54 6.89 7.40 -13.09
CA PRO A 54 7.98 7.30 -14.05
C PRO A 54 9.00 6.24 -13.63
N LEU A 55 9.58 5.55 -14.60
CA LEU A 55 10.68 4.63 -14.34
C LEU A 55 11.86 5.39 -13.73
N ASP A 56 12.45 4.85 -12.68
CA ASP A 56 13.69 5.38 -12.11
C ASP A 56 14.85 5.12 -13.09
N PRO A 57 15.51 6.20 -13.62
CA PRO A 57 16.56 6.03 -14.59
C PRO A 57 17.78 5.26 -14.04
N LEU A 58 18.12 5.47 -12.74
CA LEU A 58 19.27 4.81 -12.11
C LEU A 58 18.98 3.32 -11.89
N ALA A 59 17.81 2.99 -11.36
CA ALA A 59 17.40 1.60 -11.19
C ALA A 59 17.32 0.86 -12.53
N THR A 60 16.81 1.53 -13.57
CA THR A 60 16.74 0.98 -14.94
C THR A 60 18.16 0.74 -15.51
N ALA A 61 19.07 1.70 -15.37
CA ALA A 61 20.45 1.57 -15.84
C ALA A 61 21.19 0.44 -15.12
N THR A 62 21.05 0.33 -13.80
CA THR A 62 21.62 -0.74 -12.98
C THR A 62 21.11 -2.11 -13.43
N ARG A 63 19.80 -2.24 -13.68
CA ARG A 63 19.20 -3.48 -14.16
C ARG A 63 19.71 -3.87 -15.55
N MET A 64 19.86 -2.91 -16.46
CA MET A 64 20.46 -3.14 -17.79
C MET A 64 21.90 -3.59 -17.70
N ALA A 65 22.69 -3.04 -16.77
CA ALA A 65 24.06 -3.50 -16.52
C ALA A 65 24.09 -4.94 -16.00
N THR A 66 23.17 -5.30 -15.09
CA THR A 66 23.02 -6.67 -14.57
C THR A 66 22.65 -7.66 -15.68
N ILE A 67 21.73 -7.29 -16.59
CA ILE A 67 21.35 -8.12 -17.75
C ILE A 67 22.59 -8.39 -18.64
N ARG A 68 23.37 -7.35 -18.94
CA ARG A 68 24.59 -7.49 -19.75
C ARG A 68 25.63 -8.39 -19.08
N GLY A 69 25.85 -8.20 -17.76
CA GLY A 69 26.77 -9.06 -16.99
C GLY A 69 26.34 -10.52 -16.99
N ALA A 70 25.06 -10.80 -16.75
CA ALA A 70 24.51 -12.16 -16.78
C ALA A 70 24.62 -12.78 -18.18
N ALA A 71 24.36 -12.02 -19.24
CA ALA A 71 24.50 -12.49 -20.62
C ALA A 71 25.96 -12.86 -20.97
N VAL A 72 26.94 -12.07 -20.55
CA VAL A 72 28.38 -12.36 -20.72
C VAL A 72 28.78 -13.63 -19.99
N MET A 73 28.22 -13.88 -18.81
CA MET A 73 28.49 -15.10 -18.03
C MET A 73 27.68 -16.32 -18.49
N GLY A 74 26.77 -16.17 -19.49
CA GLY A 74 25.93 -17.26 -20.00
C GLY A 74 24.77 -17.63 -19.09
N ASP A 75 24.47 -16.84 -18.04
CA ASP A 75 23.36 -17.08 -17.12
C ASP A 75 22.03 -16.61 -17.74
N GLN A 76 21.46 -17.48 -18.59
CA GLN A 76 20.19 -17.23 -19.29
C GLN A 76 19.01 -17.06 -18.34
N ASP A 77 19.02 -17.71 -17.18
CA ASP A 77 17.93 -17.61 -16.22
C ASP A 77 17.96 -16.25 -15.51
N ALA A 78 19.15 -15.73 -15.18
CA ALA A 78 19.29 -14.39 -14.65
C ALA A 78 18.85 -13.33 -15.68
N VAL A 79 19.23 -13.48 -16.94
CA VAL A 79 18.78 -12.59 -18.04
C VAL A 79 17.25 -12.58 -18.11
N ARG A 80 16.61 -13.75 -18.13
CA ARG A 80 15.16 -13.87 -18.21
C ARG A 80 14.47 -13.19 -17.03
N ARG A 81 14.87 -13.50 -15.78
CA ARG A 81 14.32 -12.87 -14.58
C ARG A 81 14.42 -11.35 -14.63
N GLN A 82 15.55 -10.80 -15.06
CA GLN A 82 15.73 -9.35 -15.15
C GLN A 82 14.88 -8.71 -16.26
N MET A 83 14.73 -9.37 -17.40
CA MET A 83 13.85 -8.90 -18.47
C MET A 83 12.38 -8.91 -18.06
N ASP A 84 11.92 -9.95 -17.36
CA ASP A 84 10.57 -10.01 -16.81
C ASP A 84 10.32 -8.87 -15.81
N ALA A 85 11.32 -8.57 -14.96
CA ALA A 85 11.22 -7.46 -14.02
C ALA A 85 11.15 -6.09 -14.73
N VAL A 86 11.92 -5.87 -15.82
CA VAL A 86 11.82 -4.64 -16.62
C VAL A 86 10.44 -4.51 -17.26
N THR A 87 9.93 -5.61 -17.83
CA THR A 87 8.60 -5.65 -18.44
C THR A 87 7.52 -5.30 -17.42
N HIS A 88 7.60 -5.87 -16.23
CA HIS A 88 6.65 -5.60 -15.15
C HIS A 88 6.70 -4.15 -14.66
N ASP A 89 7.91 -3.55 -14.54
CA ASP A 89 8.05 -2.15 -14.16
C ASP A 89 7.47 -1.21 -15.24
N LEU A 90 7.70 -1.55 -16.53
CA LEU A 90 7.14 -0.79 -17.64
C LEU A 90 5.60 -0.88 -17.67
N GLN A 91 5.04 -2.08 -17.51
CA GLN A 91 3.60 -2.27 -17.43
C GLN A 91 3.00 -1.43 -16.31
N ARG A 92 3.63 -1.44 -15.12
CA ARG A 92 3.20 -0.66 -13.97
C ARG A 92 3.29 0.86 -14.22
N ALA A 93 4.37 1.33 -14.84
CA ALA A 93 4.52 2.74 -15.23
C ALA A 93 3.41 3.18 -16.21
N MET A 94 3.03 2.31 -17.15
CA MET A 94 1.93 2.54 -18.09
C MET A 94 0.54 2.23 -17.52
N ARG A 95 0.42 1.82 -16.25
CA ARG A 95 -0.83 1.40 -15.61
C ARG A 95 -1.51 0.22 -16.30
N LEU A 96 -0.70 -0.68 -16.87
CA LEU A 96 -1.17 -1.89 -17.54
C LEU A 96 -1.14 -3.04 -16.53
N PRO A 97 -2.30 -3.57 -16.12
CA PRO A 97 -2.36 -4.74 -15.25
C PRO A 97 -1.86 -6.00 -15.96
N ASP A 98 -1.12 -6.83 -15.23
CA ASP A 98 -0.61 -8.10 -15.75
C ASP A 98 -1.72 -9.16 -15.76
N PRO A 99 -2.19 -9.64 -16.95
CA PRO A 99 -3.26 -10.62 -17.02
C PRO A 99 -2.84 -12.00 -16.50
N ALA A 100 -1.54 -12.32 -16.49
CA ALA A 100 -1.02 -13.59 -15.98
C ALA A 100 -1.02 -13.66 -14.45
N ARG A 101 -1.07 -12.48 -13.78
CA ARG A 101 -1.05 -12.35 -12.33
C ARG A 101 -2.39 -11.90 -11.76
N ARG A 102 -3.49 -12.34 -12.37
CA ARG A 102 -4.83 -12.00 -11.90
C ARG A 102 -5.10 -12.59 -10.52
N ILE A 103 -5.64 -11.79 -9.63
CA ILE A 103 -5.97 -12.20 -8.27
C ILE A 103 -7.16 -13.17 -8.27
N PRO A 104 -7.05 -14.33 -7.60
CA PRO A 104 -8.14 -15.29 -7.46
C PRO A 104 -9.20 -14.72 -6.49
N ALA A 105 -10.47 -14.76 -6.91
CA ALA A 105 -11.55 -14.04 -6.23
C ALA A 105 -11.81 -14.51 -4.79
N GLU A 106 -11.90 -15.81 -4.54
CA GLU A 106 -12.27 -16.32 -3.22
C GLU A 106 -11.17 -16.15 -2.16
N PRO A 107 -9.89 -16.48 -2.39
CA PRO A 107 -8.81 -16.15 -1.45
C PRO A 107 -8.72 -14.65 -1.17
N ALA A 108 -8.88 -13.79 -2.18
CA ALA A 108 -8.86 -12.34 -2.00
C ALA A 108 -10.01 -11.85 -1.11
N ARG A 109 -11.21 -12.36 -1.31
CA ARG A 109 -12.38 -12.05 -0.47
C ARG A 109 -12.13 -12.39 1.01
N GLN A 110 -11.53 -13.56 1.27
CA GLN A 110 -11.22 -14.01 2.62
C GLN A 110 -10.16 -13.12 3.28
N LEU A 111 -9.07 -12.80 2.56
CA LEU A 111 -8.03 -11.91 3.08
C LEU A 111 -8.56 -10.50 3.32
N ALA A 112 -9.38 -9.95 2.44
CA ALA A 112 -9.99 -8.65 2.64
C ALA A 112 -10.92 -8.63 3.86
N ALA A 113 -11.73 -9.67 4.06
CA ALA A 113 -12.61 -9.80 5.22
C ALA A 113 -11.84 -9.98 6.54
N ALA A 114 -10.60 -10.46 6.51
CA ALA A 114 -9.75 -10.62 7.69
C ALA A 114 -9.08 -9.31 8.14
N VAL A 115 -9.16 -8.24 7.35
CA VAL A 115 -8.58 -6.93 7.70
C VAL A 115 -9.37 -6.30 8.85
N ALA A 116 -8.65 -5.77 9.83
CA ALA A 116 -9.28 -5.13 11.00
C ALA A 116 -10.24 -4.01 10.60
N GLY A 117 -11.45 -4.05 11.12
CA GLY A 117 -12.53 -3.10 10.82
C GLY A 117 -13.36 -3.44 9.59
N VAL A 118 -13.03 -4.51 8.85
CA VAL A 118 -13.86 -5.04 7.75
C VAL A 118 -14.76 -6.13 8.30
N SER A 119 -16.08 -5.99 8.11
CA SER A 119 -17.07 -6.98 8.52
C SER A 119 -17.37 -8.02 7.45
N SER A 120 -17.30 -7.64 6.19
CA SER A 120 -17.49 -8.54 5.05
C SER A 120 -16.89 -7.97 3.77
N ALA A 121 -16.58 -8.84 2.83
CA ALA A 121 -16.10 -8.45 1.50
C ALA A 121 -16.78 -9.30 0.42
N ALA A 122 -17.07 -8.69 -0.73
CA ALA A 122 -17.68 -9.34 -1.87
C ALA A 122 -17.17 -8.73 -3.19
N TRP A 123 -16.98 -9.56 -4.21
CA TRP A 123 -16.69 -9.08 -5.55
C TRP A 123 -17.98 -8.65 -6.24
N VAL A 124 -18.01 -7.41 -6.69
CA VAL A 124 -19.10 -6.87 -7.51
C VAL A 124 -18.93 -7.29 -8.97
N ASP A 125 -17.67 -7.28 -9.40
CA ASP A 125 -17.20 -7.80 -10.68
C ASP A 125 -15.69 -8.16 -10.55
N PRO A 126 -15.04 -8.71 -11.60
CA PRO A 126 -13.66 -9.17 -11.49
C PRO A 126 -12.62 -8.11 -11.12
N ALA A 127 -12.97 -6.82 -11.12
CA ALA A 127 -12.06 -5.71 -10.83
C ALA A 127 -12.50 -4.87 -9.61
N ASN A 128 -13.74 -5.06 -9.12
CA ASN A 128 -14.33 -4.21 -8.08
C ASN A 128 -14.68 -5.05 -6.85
N LEU A 129 -13.93 -4.82 -5.76
CA LEU A 129 -14.13 -5.45 -4.45
C LEU A 129 -14.85 -4.49 -3.52
N LEU A 130 -16.06 -4.84 -3.10
CA LEU A 130 -16.82 -4.12 -2.08
C LEU A 130 -16.49 -4.70 -0.70
N ALA A 131 -16.07 -3.86 0.23
CA ALA A 131 -15.85 -4.20 1.62
C ALA A 131 -16.76 -3.36 2.52
N MET A 132 -17.53 -4.04 3.36
CA MET A 132 -18.35 -3.41 4.40
C MET A 132 -17.50 -3.23 5.64
N VAL A 133 -17.46 -2.02 6.19
CA VAL A 133 -16.69 -1.70 7.39
C VAL A 133 -17.57 -1.44 8.61
N ASP A 134 -17.03 -1.68 9.80
CA ASP A 134 -17.73 -1.52 11.07
C ASP A 134 -17.59 -0.08 11.62
N GLY A 135 -18.20 0.89 10.90
CA GLY A 135 -18.25 2.28 11.29
C GLY A 135 -17.39 3.20 10.41
N ALA A 136 -17.74 4.49 10.44
CA ALA A 136 -17.15 5.54 9.61
C ALA A 136 -15.64 5.70 9.81
N GLN A 137 -15.11 5.36 11.00
CA GLN A 137 -13.68 5.42 11.31
C GLN A 137 -12.82 4.46 10.50
N TYR A 138 -13.42 3.38 9.95
CA TYR A 138 -12.74 2.43 9.06
C TYR A 138 -13.00 2.71 7.58
N ARG A 139 -13.86 3.68 7.25
CA ARG A 139 -14.09 4.12 5.87
C ARG A 139 -13.04 5.16 5.47
N ASP A 140 -11.79 4.75 5.41
CA ASP A 140 -10.64 5.60 5.13
C ASP A 140 -9.67 4.96 4.11
N HIS A 141 -8.74 5.75 3.59
CA HIS A 141 -7.72 5.26 2.66
C HIS A 141 -6.73 4.30 3.31
N ALA A 142 -6.50 4.39 4.62
CA ALA A 142 -5.62 3.48 5.34
C ALA A 142 -6.23 2.06 5.39
N THR A 143 -7.54 1.94 5.50
CA THR A 143 -8.24 0.64 5.40
C THR A 143 -8.11 0.06 3.99
N ILE A 144 -8.24 0.88 2.94
CA ILE A 144 -7.97 0.45 1.56
C ILE A 144 -6.53 -0.04 1.45
N ASP A 145 -5.54 0.68 1.99
CA ASP A 145 -4.13 0.28 1.94
C ASP A 145 -3.91 -1.08 2.63
N ARG A 146 -4.51 -1.32 3.79
CA ARG A 146 -4.42 -2.62 4.47
C ARG A 146 -5.01 -3.75 3.66
N ILE A 147 -6.17 -3.54 3.03
CA ILE A 147 -6.78 -4.53 2.12
C ILE A 147 -5.84 -4.79 0.94
N CYS A 148 -5.35 -3.75 0.28
CA CYS A 148 -4.48 -3.88 -0.89
C CYS A 148 -3.17 -4.62 -0.56
N LEU A 149 -2.54 -4.33 0.58
CA LEU A 149 -1.36 -5.04 1.08
C LEU A 149 -1.65 -6.53 1.34
N ALA A 150 -2.82 -6.84 1.90
CA ALA A 150 -3.22 -8.23 2.12
C ALA A 150 -3.43 -9.00 0.79
N LEU A 151 -3.79 -8.29 -0.29
CA LEU A 151 -4.00 -8.88 -1.61
C LEU A 151 -2.72 -9.03 -2.45
N GLU A 152 -1.66 -8.24 -2.20
CA GLU A 152 -0.41 -8.26 -2.98
C GLU A 152 0.21 -9.65 -3.16
N PRO A 153 0.23 -10.53 -2.14
CA PRO A 153 0.78 -11.88 -2.30
C PRO A 153 0.01 -12.76 -3.29
N LEU A 154 -1.25 -12.44 -3.57
CA LEU A 154 -2.11 -13.22 -4.46
C LEU A 154 -1.93 -12.90 -5.94
N GLY A 155 -1.39 -11.71 -6.27
CA GLY A 155 -1.23 -11.33 -7.66
C GLY A 155 -1.03 -9.83 -7.88
N ASP A 156 -1.42 -9.34 -9.07
CA ASP A 156 -1.33 -7.94 -9.43
C ASP A 156 -2.56 -7.16 -8.96
N THR A 157 -2.37 -6.37 -7.90
CA THR A 157 -3.42 -5.55 -7.30
C THR A 157 -3.82 -4.34 -8.14
N LEU A 158 -3.10 -4.05 -9.24
CA LEU A 158 -3.50 -2.99 -10.18
C LEU A 158 -4.87 -3.28 -10.85
N TRP A 159 -5.28 -4.56 -10.91
CA TRP A 159 -6.62 -4.97 -11.34
C TRP A 159 -7.73 -4.57 -10.35
N VAL A 160 -7.40 -4.28 -9.09
CA VAL A 160 -8.38 -4.21 -8.00
C VAL A 160 -8.69 -2.78 -7.63
N THR A 161 -9.95 -2.41 -7.70
CA THR A 161 -10.53 -1.23 -7.05
C THR A 161 -11.29 -1.68 -5.81
N VAL A 162 -10.91 -1.13 -4.66
CA VAL A 162 -11.58 -1.38 -3.39
C VAL A 162 -12.62 -0.28 -3.16
N HIS A 163 -13.81 -0.70 -2.76
CA HIS A 163 -14.92 0.15 -2.39
C HIS A 163 -15.26 -0.10 -0.93
N LEU A 164 -15.18 0.93 -0.08
CA LEU A 164 -15.55 0.84 1.32
C LEU A 164 -16.90 1.49 1.56
N GLN A 165 -17.79 0.76 2.23
CA GLN A 165 -19.06 1.26 2.70
C GLN A 165 -19.22 0.96 4.19
N ASP A 166 -19.72 1.93 4.95
CA ASP A 166 -20.06 1.71 6.35
C ASP A 166 -21.35 0.88 6.46
N ARG A 167 -21.26 -0.27 7.13
CA ARG A 167 -22.40 -1.14 7.40
C ARG A 167 -23.45 -0.51 8.32
N GLN A 168 -23.03 0.46 9.14
CA GLN A 168 -23.89 1.13 10.10
C GLN A 168 -24.55 2.39 9.51
N ALA A 169 -24.21 2.77 8.28
CA ALA A 169 -24.75 3.93 7.61
C ALA A 169 -26.26 3.87 7.50
N ARG A 170 -26.95 4.91 7.99
CA ARG A 170 -28.40 5.02 7.95
C ARG A 170 -28.92 6.11 7.01
N GLY A 171 -28.04 6.90 6.47
CA GLY A 171 -28.42 8.00 5.54
C GLY A 171 -27.33 9.06 5.38
N GLY A 172 -27.56 9.98 4.43
CA GLY A 172 -26.68 11.12 4.20
C GLY A 172 -25.28 10.74 3.69
N GLU A 173 -24.27 11.39 4.24
CA GLU A 173 -22.86 11.19 3.87
C GLU A 173 -22.30 9.82 4.29
N ASP A 174 -22.93 9.19 5.28
CA ASP A 174 -22.53 7.88 5.75
C ASP A 174 -22.74 6.80 4.68
N LEU A 175 -23.67 7.00 3.77
CA LEU A 175 -23.92 6.11 2.62
C LEU A 175 -22.89 6.28 1.49
N ASP A 176 -21.99 7.27 1.58
CA ASP A 176 -20.97 7.47 0.56
C ASP A 176 -19.96 6.32 0.57
N ILE A 177 -19.70 5.80 -0.61
CA ILE A 177 -18.73 4.76 -0.84
C ILE A 177 -17.39 5.42 -1.16
N LEU A 178 -16.38 5.13 -0.33
CA LEU A 178 -14.99 5.51 -0.60
C LEU A 178 -14.38 4.48 -1.54
N SER A 179 -13.87 4.94 -2.68
CA SER A 179 -13.35 4.05 -3.72
C SER A 179 -11.95 4.46 -4.14
N ARG A 180 -11.05 3.48 -4.27
CA ARG A 180 -9.71 3.70 -4.83
C ARG A 180 -9.14 2.40 -5.40
N ASN A 181 -8.41 2.52 -6.52
CA ASN A 181 -7.58 1.42 -7.01
C ASN A 181 -6.41 1.17 -6.06
N CYS A 182 -6.00 -0.08 -5.90
CA CYS A 182 -4.94 -0.47 -4.97
C CYS A 182 -3.59 0.19 -5.24
N GLN A 183 -3.24 0.44 -6.50
CA GLN A 183 -1.93 0.95 -6.89
C GLN A 183 -1.96 2.38 -7.44
N LEU A 184 -3.13 3.01 -7.51
CA LEU A 184 -3.30 4.33 -8.11
C LEU A 184 -3.83 5.35 -7.09
N PRO A 185 -3.54 6.63 -7.28
CA PRO A 185 -4.18 7.71 -6.54
C PRO A 185 -5.70 7.68 -6.66
N PRO A 186 -6.44 8.36 -5.74
CA PRO A 186 -7.88 8.54 -5.88
C PRO A 186 -8.26 9.05 -7.28
N ASP A 187 -9.42 8.63 -7.77
CA ASP A 187 -10.01 9.02 -9.07
C ASP A 187 -9.22 8.55 -10.31
N GLN A 188 -8.20 7.72 -10.15
CA GLN A 188 -7.48 7.11 -11.25
C GLN A 188 -7.82 5.62 -11.39
N SER A 189 -7.80 5.13 -12.63
CA SER A 189 -8.03 3.73 -12.98
C SER A 189 -6.89 3.15 -13.82
N ALA A 190 -6.71 1.84 -13.76
CA ALA A 190 -5.80 1.15 -14.64
C ALA A 190 -6.27 1.19 -16.10
N PHE A 191 -5.35 1.01 -17.03
CA PHE A 191 -5.69 0.97 -18.46
C PHE A 191 -6.67 -0.18 -18.75
N GLY A 192 -7.75 0.14 -19.46
CA GLY A 192 -8.79 -0.85 -19.77
C GLY A 192 -9.75 -1.18 -18.62
N GLN A 193 -9.50 -0.70 -17.41
CA GLN A 193 -10.41 -0.87 -16.28
C GLN A 193 -11.58 0.13 -16.39
N ARG A 194 -12.80 -0.38 -16.40
CA ARG A 194 -13.98 0.49 -16.31
C ARG A 194 -14.13 1.00 -14.89
N GLN A 195 -14.05 2.32 -14.71
CA GLN A 195 -14.44 2.95 -13.45
C GLN A 195 -15.91 2.67 -13.19
N ARG A 196 -16.20 1.87 -12.17
CA ARG A 196 -17.57 1.66 -11.72
C ARG A 196 -17.90 2.72 -10.67
N ARG A 197 -18.84 3.60 -11.00
CA ARG A 197 -19.40 4.52 -10.00
C ARG A 197 -20.35 3.73 -9.11
N MET A 198 -19.91 3.42 -7.89
CA MET A 198 -20.73 2.72 -6.90
C MET A 198 -21.77 3.67 -6.29
N ASN A 199 -21.46 4.95 -6.20
CA ASN A 199 -22.41 5.98 -5.78
C ASN A 199 -23.35 6.31 -6.93
N MET A 200 -24.55 5.75 -6.91
CA MET A 200 -25.57 5.94 -7.96
C MET A 200 -26.23 7.32 -7.94
N VAL A 201 -26.07 8.09 -6.86
CA VAL A 201 -26.66 9.42 -6.70
C VAL A 201 -25.65 10.48 -7.09
N GLU A 202 -26.05 11.36 -8.01
CA GLU A 202 -25.20 12.44 -8.51
C GLU A 202 -24.83 13.42 -7.39
N PRO A 203 -23.57 13.94 -7.32
CA PRO A 203 -23.14 14.84 -6.22
C PRO A 203 -24.05 16.06 -6.03
N ALA A 204 -24.57 16.64 -7.13
CA ALA A 204 -25.50 17.77 -7.09
C ALA A 204 -26.82 17.41 -6.39
N VAL A 205 -27.37 16.23 -6.69
CA VAL A 205 -28.61 15.74 -6.07
C VAL A 205 -28.39 15.46 -4.58
N ARG A 206 -27.25 14.89 -4.20
CA ARG A 206 -26.87 14.68 -2.79
C ARG A 206 -26.77 16.00 -2.02
N THR A 207 -26.12 17.00 -2.62
CA THR A 207 -25.99 18.34 -2.01
C THR A 207 -27.35 19.00 -1.81
N ALA A 208 -28.24 18.94 -2.82
CA ALA A 208 -29.59 19.45 -2.71
C ALA A 208 -30.42 18.72 -1.63
N HIS A 209 -30.28 17.38 -1.55
CA HIS A 209 -30.96 16.60 -0.52
C HIS A 209 -30.46 16.94 0.89
N ARG A 210 -29.15 17.11 1.10
CA ARG A 210 -28.57 17.56 2.37
C ARG A 210 -29.12 18.92 2.80
N ALA A 211 -29.14 19.89 1.88
CA ALA A 211 -29.67 21.24 2.16
C ALA A 211 -31.13 21.17 2.57
N THR A 212 -31.93 20.32 1.90
CA THR A 212 -33.34 20.12 2.23
C THR A 212 -33.51 19.45 3.60
N THR A 213 -32.74 18.43 3.88
CA THR A 213 -32.77 17.72 5.18
C THR A 213 -32.36 18.63 6.32
N ALA A 214 -31.32 19.49 6.14
CA ALA A 214 -30.93 20.48 7.13
C ALA A 214 -32.06 21.48 7.42
N LYS A 215 -32.69 22.04 6.38
CA LYS A 215 -33.87 22.94 6.52
C LYS A 215 -35.02 22.28 7.27
N MET A 216 -35.29 20.99 6.99
CA MET A 216 -36.35 20.25 7.70
C MET A 216 -36.01 20.03 9.17
N ARG A 217 -34.78 19.70 9.52
CA ARG A 217 -34.33 19.58 10.92
C ARG A 217 -34.46 20.89 11.67
N ASP A 218 -34.05 22.01 11.05
CA ASP A 218 -34.17 23.34 11.66
C ASP A 218 -35.66 23.75 11.85
N ALA A 219 -36.52 23.40 10.89
CA ALA A 219 -37.97 23.65 11.02
C ALA A 219 -38.58 22.79 12.13
N GLN A 220 -38.19 21.53 12.25
CA GLN A 220 -38.64 20.65 13.33
C GLN A 220 -38.18 21.14 14.71
N ALA A 221 -36.92 21.61 14.81
CA ALA A 221 -36.38 22.16 16.06
C ALA A 221 -37.17 23.39 16.51
N ARG A 222 -37.44 24.33 15.58
CA ARG A 222 -38.28 25.52 15.87
C ARG A 222 -39.70 25.14 16.28
N LYS A 223 -40.32 24.21 15.56
CA LYS A 223 -41.66 23.74 15.94
C LYS A 223 -41.67 23.11 17.34
N ALA A 224 -40.67 22.33 17.70
CA ALA A 224 -40.57 21.74 19.04
C ALA A 224 -40.35 22.78 20.13
N GLU A 225 -39.67 23.89 19.84
CA GLU A 225 -39.54 25.03 20.73
C GLU A 225 -40.84 25.79 20.90
N ASP A 226 -41.54 26.06 19.80
CA ASP A 226 -42.88 26.68 19.83
C ASP A 226 -43.89 25.82 20.61
N ASP A 227 -43.89 24.48 20.40
CA ASP A 227 -44.79 23.57 21.11
C ASP A 227 -44.48 23.57 22.65
N ARG A 228 -43.22 23.70 23.04
CA ARG A 228 -42.84 23.83 24.47
C ARG A 228 -43.31 25.15 25.05
N ALA A 229 -43.13 26.28 24.33
CA ALA A 229 -43.55 27.59 24.76
C ALA A 229 -45.09 27.64 24.93
N ASN A 230 -45.83 27.07 23.96
CA ASN A 230 -47.28 26.96 24.03
C ASN A 230 -47.72 26.11 25.23
N ALA A 231 -47.08 24.99 25.49
CA ALA A 231 -47.39 24.10 26.62
C ALA A 231 -47.13 24.80 27.96
N GLU A 232 -46.10 25.64 28.06
CA GLU A 232 -45.78 26.44 29.23
C GLU A 232 -46.84 27.55 29.42
N ALA A 233 -47.20 28.27 28.36
CA ALA A 233 -48.24 29.28 28.39
C ALA A 233 -49.60 28.72 28.85
N LEU A 234 -49.96 27.49 28.39
CA LEU A 234 -51.20 26.85 28.79
C LEU A 234 -51.21 26.44 30.30
N ARG A 235 -50.09 26.11 30.87
CA ARG A 235 -49.98 25.82 32.33
C ARG A 235 -50.18 27.02 33.19
N ASN A 236 -49.87 28.21 32.64
CA ASN A 236 -49.94 29.49 33.40
C ASN A 236 -51.30 30.17 33.25
N ILE A 237 -52.30 29.57 32.58
CA ILE A 237 -53.65 30.07 32.55
C ILE A 237 -54.32 29.79 33.89
N PRO A 238 -54.73 30.84 34.62
CA PRO A 238 -55.43 30.66 35.91
C PRO A 238 -56.75 29.99 35.66
N GLU A 239 -57.04 28.92 36.43
CA GLU A 239 -58.39 28.30 36.47
C GLU A 239 -59.36 29.36 37.02
N MET A 240 -60.39 29.70 36.24
CA MET A 240 -61.47 30.61 36.64
C MET A 240 -62.57 29.84 37.38
#